data_b74d36187634773c9b13ecc36988b07a
#
_entry.id   b74d36187634773c9b13ecc36988b07a
#
_cell.length_a   1.000
_cell.length_b   1.000
_cell.length_c   1.000
_cell.angle_alpha   90.00
_cell.angle_beta   90.00
_cell.angle_gamma   90.00
#
_symmetry.space_group_name_H-M   'P 1'
#
loop_
_entity.id
_entity.type
_entity.pdbx_description
1 polymer ?
#
loop_
_entity_poly.entity_id
_entity_poly.type
_entity_poly.pdbx_seq_one_letter_code
_entity_poly.pdbx_strand_id
1 'polypeptide(L)'
;ETVGAQVDEGIDAMDALLLGRRTYDIFAGYWPHQVGGANDKIARKFDDVPKYVASRGEPELPWRDSHLIGEDVAAQVEAIRDRHREIHVIGSIDFARTLVAGGLFDQLNLWVYPITVGPGKRLFPHDGVPSTLRLLEAPAVSEKGAVLLRYGPAGGAPETGTM
;
A
#
# COMPACT_ATOMS: atom_id res chain seq x y z
N GLU A 1 5.23 -18.28 -11.03
CA GLU A 1 4.66 -17.56 -12.19
C GLU A 1 3.49 -16.66 -11.80
N THR A 2 2.54 -17.14 -11.00
CA THR A 2 1.31 -16.42 -10.65
C THR A 2 1.54 -15.14 -9.83
N VAL A 3 2.51 -15.15 -8.90
CA VAL A 3 2.80 -14.03 -8.00
C VAL A 3 3.44 -12.85 -8.72
N GLY A 4 4.43 -13.11 -9.57
CA GLY A 4 5.09 -12.08 -10.37
C GLY A 4 4.13 -11.40 -11.35
N ALA A 5 3.30 -12.18 -12.04
CA ALA A 5 2.32 -11.65 -12.99
C ALA A 5 1.28 -10.74 -12.32
N GLN A 6 0.83 -11.06 -11.12
CA GLN A 6 -0.13 -10.24 -10.37
C GLN A 6 0.47 -8.93 -9.85
N VAL A 7 1.76 -8.93 -9.50
CA VAL A 7 2.48 -7.69 -9.16
C VAL A 7 2.64 -6.81 -10.41
N ASP A 8 3.03 -7.41 -11.53
CA ASP A 8 3.20 -6.69 -12.79
C ASP A 8 1.89 -6.06 -13.29
N GLU A 9 0.78 -6.80 -13.22
CA GLU A 9 -0.54 -6.29 -13.59
C GLU A 9 -0.96 -5.11 -12.71
N GLY A 10 -0.75 -5.19 -11.40
CA GLY A 10 -1.01 -4.09 -10.48
C GLY A 10 -0.15 -2.87 -10.78
N ILE A 11 1.13 -3.05 -11.07
CA ILE A 11 2.03 -1.95 -11.45
C ILE A 11 1.56 -1.28 -12.75
N ASP A 12 1.14 -2.05 -13.73
CA ASP A 12 0.67 -1.50 -15.02
C ASP A 12 -0.61 -0.66 -14.86
N ALA A 13 -1.53 -1.10 -14.03
CA ALA A 13 -2.81 -0.41 -13.79
C ALA A 13 -2.66 0.88 -12.96
N MET A 14 -1.64 0.97 -12.11
CA MET A 14 -1.43 2.08 -11.19
C MET A 14 -1.31 3.43 -11.90
N ASP A 15 -2.04 4.45 -11.41
CA ASP A 15 -1.98 5.83 -11.90
C ASP A 15 -1.63 6.86 -10.82
N ALA A 16 -1.45 6.42 -9.56
CA ALA A 16 -0.89 7.23 -8.47
C ALA A 16 -0.24 6.37 -7.40
N LEU A 17 0.77 6.92 -6.72
CA LEU A 17 1.39 6.36 -5.51
C LEU A 17 0.99 7.19 -4.29
N LEU A 18 0.61 6.51 -3.23
CA LEU A 18 0.31 7.10 -1.93
C LEU A 18 1.28 6.51 -0.90
N LEU A 19 2.16 7.31 -0.35
CA LEU A 19 3.31 6.87 0.43
C LEU A 19 3.38 7.56 1.79
N GLY A 20 3.75 6.81 2.82
CA GLY A 20 4.23 7.41 4.07
C GLY A 20 5.64 8.00 3.86
N ARG A 21 5.97 9.05 4.63
CA ARG A 21 7.21 9.81 4.50
C ARG A 21 8.47 8.94 4.42
N ARG A 22 8.65 7.98 5.33
CA ARG A 22 9.85 7.13 5.34
C ARG A 22 9.99 6.26 4.10
N THR A 23 8.87 5.74 3.61
CA THR A 23 8.87 4.96 2.37
C THR A 23 9.18 5.84 1.18
N TYR A 24 8.64 7.07 1.16
CA TYR A 24 8.97 8.04 0.13
C TYR A 24 10.48 8.34 0.09
N ASP A 25 11.10 8.61 1.23
CA ASP A 25 12.55 8.91 1.29
C ASP A 25 13.40 7.76 0.72
N ILE A 26 13.04 6.51 1.06
CA ILE A 26 13.71 5.32 0.52
C ILE A 26 13.49 5.21 -0.99
N PHE A 27 12.27 5.41 -1.45
CA PHE A 27 11.90 5.28 -2.86
C PHE A 27 12.54 6.37 -3.72
N ALA A 28 12.52 7.61 -3.26
CA ALA A 28 13.13 8.75 -3.95
C ALA A 28 14.66 8.60 -4.07
N GLY A 29 15.29 7.96 -3.09
CA GLY A 29 16.72 7.65 -3.13
C GLY A 29 17.10 6.43 -3.97
N TYR A 30 16.14 5.61 -4.38
CA TYR A 30 16.42 4.35 -5.07
C TYR A 30 15.86 4.31 -6.50
N TRP A 31 14.55 4.50 -6.66
CA TRP A 31 13.86 4.23 -7.93
C TRP A 31 14.31 5.10 -9.11
N PRO A 32 14.58 6.41 -8.95
CA PRO A 32 15.08 7.22 -10.06
C PRO A 32 16.39 6.69 -10.66
N HIS A 33 17.20 5.98 -9.86
CA HIS A 33 18.47 5.40 -10.29
C HIS A 33 18.34 4.00 -10.92
N GLN A 34 17.12 3.42 -10.93
CA GLN A 34 16.87 2.11 -11.51
C GLN A 34 16.37 2.18 -12.97
N VAL A 35 16.13 3.37 -13.48
CA VAL A 35 15.75 3.60 -14.89
C VAL A 35 16.90 3.15 -15.80
N GLY A 36 16.57 2.30 -16.78
CA GLY A 36 17.54 1.66 -17.67
C GLY A 36 18.21 0.40 -17.09
N GLY A 37 17.88 -0.02 -15.88
CA GLY A 37 18.38 -1.21 -15.21
C GLY A 37 17.41 -2.41 -15.24
N ALA A 38 17.67 -3.40 -14.40
CA ALA A 38 16.87 -4.62 -14.29
C ALA A 38 15.40 -4.37 -13.87
N ASN A 39 15.15 -3.27 -13.14
CA ASN A 39 13.82 -2.88 -12.67
C ASN A 39 13.22 -1.71 -13.48
N ASP A 40 13.68 -1.49 -14.70
CA ASP A 40 13.32 -0.33 -15.53
C ASP A 40 11.81 -0.10 -15.64
N LYS A 41 11.03 -1.13 -15.86
CA LYS A 41 9.57 -1.05 -15.98
C LYS A 41 8.93 -0.41 -14.74
N ILE A 42 9.28 -0.91 -13.55
CA ILE A 42 8.76 -0.40 -12.26
C ILE A 42 9.29 1.00 -12.01
N ALA A 43 10.58 1.24 -12.25
CA ALA A 43 11.23 2.51 -12.04
C ALA A 43 10.59 3.64 -12.88
N ARG A 44 10.33 3.39 -14.16
CA ARG A 44 9.64 4.34 -15.03
C ARG A 44 8.21 4.59 -14.58
N LYS A 45 7.48 3.53 -14.23
CA LYS A 45 6.11 3.67 -13.74
C LYS A 45 6.04 4.52 -12.48
N PHE A 46 6.91 4.28 -11.50
CA PHE A 46 6.98 5.09 -10.27
C PHE A 46 7.45 6.52 -10.53
N ASP A 47 8.30 6.73 -11.52
CA ASP A 47 8.74 8.08 -11.91
C ASP A 47 7.62 8.87 -12.61
N ASP A 48 6.82 8.21 -13.43
CA ASP A 48 5.79 8.85 -14.26
C ASP A 48 4.50 9.20 -13.51
N VAL A 49 4.10 8.40 -12.50
CA VAL A 49 2.87 8.66 -11.75
C VAL A 49 3.07 9.71 -10.65
N PRO A 50 2.03 10.49 -10.29
CA PRO A 50 2.10 11.39 -9.14
C PRO A 50 2.30 10.61 -7.83
N LYS A 51 3.09 11.18 -6.94
CA LYS A 51 3.37 10.66 -5.58
C LYS A 51 2.72 11.58 -4.55
N TYR A 52 1.83 11.03 -3.73
CA TYR A 52 1.23 11.72 -2.61
C TYR A 52 1.87 11.22 -1.32
N VAL A 53 2.45 12.13 -0.54
CA VAL A 53 3.31 11.79 0.60
C VAL A 53 2.69 12.25 1.90
N ALA A 54 2.29 11.29 2.73
CA ALA A 54 1.76 11.57 4.06
C ALA A 54 2.89 11.90 5.04
N SER A 55 2.87 13.12 5.59
CA SER A 55 3.82 13.58 6.61
C SER A 55 3.15 14.53 7.59
N ARG A 56 3.62 14.50 8.85
CA ARG A 56 3.20 15.44 9.89
C ARG A 56 3.95 16.76 9.85
N GLY A 57 5.03 16.84 9.09
CA GLY A 57 5.83 18.03 8.88
C GLY A 57 5.85 18.43 7.41
N GLU A 58 6.64 19.43 7.09
CA GLU A 58 6.83 19.96 5.74
C GLU A 58 8.19 19.50 5.17
N PRO A 59 8.29 18.24 4.70
CA PRO A 59 9.53 17.74 4.11
C PRO A 59 9.79 18.32 2.73
N GLU A 60 11.05 18.37 2.34
CA GLU A 60 11.40 18.48 0.94
C GLU A 60 10.98 17.21 0.19
N LEU A 61 10.41 17.36 -0.99
CA LEU A 61 9.96 16.27 -1.85
C LEU A 61 10.67 16.39 -3.21
N PRO A 62 11.95 15.97 -3.29
CA PRO A 62 12.78 16.20 -4.49
C PRO A 62 12.40 15.32 -5.68
N TRP A 63 11.67 14.23 -5.47
CA TRP A 63 11.26 13.38 -6.56
C TRP A 63 10.14 14.06 -7.35
N ARG A 64 10.25 14.06 -8.69
CA ARG A 64 9.29 14.76 -9.56
C ARG A 64 7.84 14.36 -9.27
N ASP A 65 6.93 15.29 -9.46
CA ASP A 65 5.49 15.12 -9.29
C ASP A 65 5.12 14.53 -7.90
N SER A 66 5.73 15.09 -6.85
CA SER A 66 5.47 14.71 -5.46
C SER A 66 4.69 15.81 -4.75
N HIS A 67 3.64 15.41 -4.02
CA HIS A 67 2.69 16.28 -3.36
C HIS A 67 2.56 15.90 -1.89
N LEU A 68 2.59 16.89 -1.00
CA LEU A 68 2.42 16.65 0.44
C LEU A 68 0.95 16.41 0.78
N ILE A 69 0.69 15.36 1.56
CA ILE A 69 -0.54 15.18 2.33
C ILE A 69 -0.21 15.53 3.78
N GLY A 70 -0.69 16.66 4.26
CA GLY A 70 -0.44 17.17 5.60
C GLY A 70 -1.60 16.89 6.55
N GLU A 71 -2.26 17.96 6.96
CA GLU A 71 -3.43 17.89 7.82
C GLU A 71 -4.64 17.28 7.09
N ASP A 72 -5.56 16.70 7.85
CA ASP A 72 -6.77 16.04 7.34
C ASP A 72 -6.50 15.00 6.22
N VAL A 73 -5.75 13.97 6.60
CA VAL A 73 -5.40 12.86 5.69
C VAL A 73 -6.65 12.25 5.04
N ALA A 74 -7.75 12.11 5.76
CA ALA A 74 -8.97 11.50 5.25
C ALA A 74 -9.55 12.31 4.07
N ALA A 75 -9.77 13.61 4.25
CA ALA A 75 -10.30 14.48 3.19
C ALA A 75 -9.37 14.54 1.98
N GLN A 76 -8.05 14.58 2.22
CA GLN A 76 -7.08 14.62 1.12
C GLN A 76 -7.02 13.28 0.34
N VAL A 77 -7.11 12.15 1.02
CA VAL A 77 -7.19 10.82 0.37
C VAL A 77 -8.46 10.70 -0.46
N GLU A 78 -9.61 11.13 0.05
CA GLU A 78 -10.86 11.15 -0.73
C GLU A 78 -10.72 12.03 -1.99
N ALA A 79 -10.14 13.21 -1.88
CA ALA A 79 -9.91 14.09 -3.02
C ALA A 79 -8.92 13.49 -4.05
N ILE A 80 -7.97 12.67 -3.62
CA ILE A 80 -7.06 11.93 -4.50
C ILE A 80 -7.82 10.80 -5.21
N ARG A 81 -8.69 10.07 -4.49
CA ARG A 81 -9.54 9.01 -5.05
C ARG A 81 -10.46 9.53 -6.16
N ASP A 82 -10.96 10.75 -6.03
CA ASP A 82 -11.79 11.37 -7.07
C ASP A 82 -11.05 11.66 -8.38
N ARG A 83 -9.70 11.75 -8.32
CA ARG A 83 -8.85 12.10 -9.46
C ARG A 83 -8.14 10.91 -10.11
N HIS A 84 -8.04 9.80 -9.40
CA HIS A 84 -7.28 8.62 -9.82
C HIS A 84 -8.15 7.37 -9.76
N ARG A 85 -7.84 6.42 -10.63
CA ARG A 85 -8.58 5.16 -10.74
C ARG A 85 -7.93 4.03 -9.97
N GLU A 86 -6.59 4.01 -9.93
CA GLU A 86 -5.81 2.93 -9.33
C GLU A 86 -4.66 3.50 -8.50
N ILE A 87 -4.91 3.73 -7.23
CA ILE A 87 -3.96 4.30 -6.29
C ILE A 87 -3.30 3.17 -5.50
N HIS A 88 -1.98 3.06 -5.56
CA HIS A 88 -1.23 2.08 -4.79
C HIS A 88 -0.58 2.67 -3.56
N VAL A 89 -0.74 1.98 -2.43
CA VAL A 89 -0.06 2.25 -1.16
C VAL A 89 0.95 1.12 -0.92
N ILE A 90 2.24 1.41 -1.06
CA ILE A 90 3.32 0.41 -0.91
C ILE A 90 4.06 0.59 0.44
N GLY A 91 3.54 1.33 1.35
CA GLY A 91 4.08 1.67 2.68
C GLY A 91 3.87 3.16 2.97
N SER A 92 4.20 3.61 4.17
CA SER A 92 4.73 2.87 5.32
C SER A 92 3.63 2.10 6.07
N ILE A 93 4.03 1.17 6.94
CA ILE A 93 3.07 0.43 7.80
C ILE A 93 2.25 1.40 8.68
N ASP A 94 2.86 2.44 9.22
CA ASP A 94 2.15 3.40 10.08
C ASP A 94 1.07 4.16 9.28
N PHE A 95 1.37 4.51 8.04
CA PHE A 95 0.40 5.15 7.16
C PHE A 95 -0.69 4.16 6.71
N ALA A 96 -0.32 2.93 6.34
CA ALA A 96 -1.27 1.88 6.01
C ALA A 96 -2.25 1.58 7.17
N ARG A 97 -1.78 1.60 8.43
CA ARG A 97 -2.65 1.50 9.61
C ARG A 97 -3.69 2.62 9.66
N THR A 98 -3.27 3.86 9.39
CA THR A 98 -4.18 5.01 9.35
C THR A 98 -5.27 4.81 8.29
N LEU A 99 -4.91 4.35 7.11
CA LEU A 99 -5.86 4.10 6.03
C LEU A 99 -6.82 2.95 6.37
N VAL A 100 -6.30 1.86 6.92
CA VAL A 100 -7.12 0.69 7.31
C VAL A 100 -8.07 1.05 8.45
N ALA A 101 -7.59 1.75 9.49
CA ALA A 101 -8.41 2.18 10.61
C ALA A 101 -9.50 3.18 10.19
N GLY A 102 -9.23 4.03 9.21
CA GLY A 102 -10.18 4.99 8.66
C GLY A 102 -11.10 4.43 7.58
N GLY A 103 -10.96 3.16 7.19
CA GLY A 103 -11.71 2.57 6.06
C GLY A 103 -11.39 3.22 4.71
N LEU A 104 -10.22 3.85 4.59
CA LEU A 104 -9.77 4.59 3.41
C LEU A 104 -9.04 3.69 2.41
N PHE A 105 -9.58 2.52 2.15
CA PHE A 105 -9.04 1.57 1.18
C PHE A 105 -10.18 0.75 0.56
N ASP A 106 -10.00 0.30 -0.66
CA ASP A 106 -10.94 -0.57 -1.36
C ASP A 106 -10.44 -2.02 -1.36
N GLN A 107 -9.12 -2.19 -1.43
CA GLN A 107 -8.48 -3.49 -1.46
C GLN A 107 -7.20 -3.49 -0.61
N LEU A 108 -7.05 -4.52 0.20
CA LEU A 108 -5.85 -4.81 0.98
C LEU A 108 -5.23 -6.12 0.50
N ASN A 109 -4.04 -6.04 -0.08
CA ASN A 109 -3.28 -7.18 -0.54
C ASN A 109 -2.29 -7.61 0.53
N LEU A 110 -2.48 -8.79 1.11
CA LEU A 110 -1.59 -9.37 2.11
C LEU A 110 -0.79 -10.51 1.50
N TRP A 111 0.51 -10.31 1.43
CA TRP A 111 1.46 -11.34 1.05
C TRP A 111 1.99 -12.03 2.29
N VAL A 112 1.57 -13.26 2.52
CA VAL A 112 1.99 -14.07 3.66
C VAL A 112 3.05 -15.07 3.19
N TYR A 113 4.28 -14.88 3.66
CA TYR A 113 5.40 -15.75 3.34
C TYR A 113 5.57 -16.82 4.42
N PRO A 114 6.01 -18.05 4.09
CA PRO A 114 6.21 -19.14 5.04
C PRO A 114 7.50 -18.96 5.85
N ILE A 115 7.66 -17.80 6.51
CA ILE A 115 8.82 -17.45 7.33
C ILE A 115 8.37 -16.77 8.63
N THR A 116 9.19 -16.85 9.66
CA THR A 116 9.03 -16.11 10.91
C THR A 116 10.19 -15.14 11.09
N VAL A 117 9.88 -13.88 11.33
CA VAL A 117 10.91 -12.81 11.40
C VAL A 117 11.10 -12.24 12.81
N GLY A 118 10.36 -12.68 13.81
CA GLY A 118 10.46 -12.17 15.17
C GLY A 118 9.90 -10.75 15.36
N PRO A 119 10.54 -9.89 16.17
CA PRO A 119 10.03 -8.56 16.50
C PRO A 119 10.04 -7.62 15.30
N GLY A 120 9.03 -6.74 15.24
CA GLY A 120 8.91 -5.76 14.15
C GLY A 120 7.57 -5.04 14.17
N LYS A 121 7.41 -4.10 13.25
CA LYS A 121 6.13 -3.42 13.03
C LYS A 121 5.10 -4.40 12.45
N ARG A 122 3.87 -4.27 12.90
CA ARG A 122 2.73 -5.10 12.46
C ARG A 122 1.69 -4.22 11.79
N LEU A 123 1.08 -4.67 10.72
CA LEU A 123 -0.02 -3.96 10.08
C LEU A 123 -1.24 -3.88 11.02
N PHE A 124 -1.56 -4.99 11.68
CA PHE A 124 -2.62 -5.05 12.69
C PHE A 124 -1.98 -5.03 14.09
N PRO A 125 -1.94 -3.87 14.76
CA PRO A 125 -1.38 -3.76 16.10
C PRO A 125 -2.29 -4.46 17.13
N HIS A 126 -1.73 -4.90 18.26
CA HIS A 126 -2.47 -5.58 19.32
C HIS A 126 -3.48 -4.68 20.03
N ASP A 127 -3.26 -3.37 19.99
CA ASP A 127 -4.10 -2.30 20.57
C ASP A 127 -4.99 -1.61 19.52
N GLY A 128 -5.08 -2.20 18.32
CA GLY A 128 -5.89 -1.68 17.22
C GLY A 128 -7.40 -1.87 17.47
N VAL A 129 -8.20 -1.03 16.82
CA VAL A 129 -9.66 -1.18 16.82
C VAL A 129 -10.02 -2.39 15.97
N PRO A 130 -10.79 -3.36 16.51
CA PRO A 130 -11.25 -4.50 15.73
C PRO A 130 -12.09 -4.07 14.52
N SER A 131 -11.84 -4.68 13.37
CA SER A 131 -12.61 -4.45 12.15
C SER A 131 -12.77 -5.75 11.37
N THR A 132 -13.82 -5.86 10.60
CA THR A 132 -14.10 -7.01 9.75
C THR A 132 -13.62 -6.73 8.33
N LEU A 133 -12.94 -7.71 7.76
CA LEU A 133 -12.52 -7.72 6.36
C LEU A 133 -13.27 -8.81 5.60
N ARG A 134 -13.56 -8.56 4.34
CA ARG A 134 -14.21 -9.52 3.45
C ARG A 134 -13.20 -9.99 2.41
N LEU A 135 -13.02 -11.31 2.29
CA LEU A 135 -12.23 -11.89 1.22
C LEU A 135 -12.89 -11.60 -0.13
N LEU A 136 -12.15 -11.02 -1.06
CA LEU A 136 -12.65 -10.59 -2.36
C LEU A 136 -12.62 -11.71 -3.40
N GLU A 137 -11.64 -12.59 -3.29
CA GLU A 137 -11.44 -13.72 -4.21
C GLU A 137 -10.70 -14.86 -3.52
N ALA A 138 -10.62 -16.01 -4.16
CA ALA A 138 -9.87 -17.15 -3.65
C ALA A 138 -8.38 -16.80 -3.48
N PRO A 139 -7.72 -17.24 -2.39
CA PRO A 139 -6.30 -17.01 -2.19
C PRO A 139 -5.44 -17.58 -3.32
N ALA A 140 -4.45 -16.82 -3.76
CA ALA A 140 -3.45 -17.30 -4.69
C ALA A 140 -2.22 -17.81 -3.94
N VAL A 141 -1.73 -19.00 -4.31
CA VAL A 141 -0.58 -19.63 -3.68
C VAL A 141 0.54 -19.82 -4.69
N SER A 142 1.74 -19.38 -4.35
CA SER A 142 2.94 -19.60 -5.16
C SER A 142 3.52 -20.99 -4.92
N GLU A 143 4.32 -21.48 -5.86
CA GLU A 143 5.06 -22.75 -5.74
C GLU A 143 5.99 -22.78 -4.49
N LYS A 144 6.43 -21.63 -4.02
CA LYS A 144 7.27 -21.47 -2.83
C LYS A 144 6.47 -21.28 -1.54
N GLY A 145 5.15 -21.44 -1.57
CA GLY A 145 4.27 -21.37 -0.39
C GLY A 145 3.93 -19.95 0.06
N ALA A 146 4.26 -18.90 -0.70
CA ALA A 146 3.74 -17.58 -0.42
C ALA A 146 2.26 -17.51 -0.81
N VAL A 147 1.43 -16.90 0.05
CA VAL A 147 -0.02 -16.78 -0.13
C VAL A 147 -0.38 -15.30 -0.30
N LEU A 148 -1.11 -14.99 -1.36
CA LEU A 148 -1.74 -13.69 -1.54
C LEU A 148 -3.20 -13.76 -1.11
N LEU A 149 -3.57 -12.90 -0.17
CA LEU A 149 -4.93 -12.68 0.30
C LEU A 149 -5.37 -11.28 -0.11
N ARG A 150 -6.52 -11.17 -0.77
CA ARG A 150 -7.12 -9.89 -1.15
C ARG A 150 -8.40 -9.65 -0.37
N TYR A 151 -8.36 -8.62 0.47
CA TYR A 151 -9.49 -8.24 1.31
C TYR A 151 -10.03 -6.87 0.94
N GLY A 152 -11.34 -6.72 1.05
CA GLY A 152 -12.01 -5.43 1.10
C GLY A 152 -12.54 -5.14 2.50
N PRO A 153 -12.95 -3.88 2.78
CA PRO A 153 -13.63 -3.54 4.01
C PRO A 153 -15.01 -4.22 4.06
N ALA A 154 -15.37 -4.79 5.21
CA ALA A 154 -16.72 -5.34 5.42
C ALA A 154 -17.57 -4.46 6.34
N GLY A 155 -16.95 -3.54 7.08
CA GLY A 155 -17.59 -2.68 8.08
C GLY A 155 -17.93 -3.42 9.38
N GLY A 156 -18.07 -2.66 10.45
CA GLY A 156 -18.44 -3.18 11.76
C GLY A 156 -17.32 -3.90 12.51
N ALA A 157 -17.53 -4.10 13.80
CA ALA A 157 -16.70 -4.95 14.61
C ALA A 157 -16.99 -6.43 14.29
N PRO A 158 -15.98 -7.31 14.40
CA PRO A 158 -16.21 -8.74 14.25
C PRO A 158 -17.18 -9.23 15.31
N GLU A 159 -18.15 -10.03 14.91
CA GLU A 159 -18.97 -10.76 15.86
C GLU A 159 -18.09 -11.78 16.57
N THR A 160 -18.15 -11.80 17.89
CA THR A 160 -17.53 -12.87 18.69
C THR A 160 -18.33 -14.15 18.45
N GLY A 161 -17.99 -14.87 17.38
CA GLY A 161 -18.75 -16.00 16.93
C GLY A 161 -18.38 -17.27 17.67
N THR A 162 -19.37 -18.08 17.88
CA THR A 162 -19.26 -19.53 17.98
C THR A 162 -18.68 -20.05 16.66
N MET A 163 -17.50 -20.68 16.73
CA MET A 163 -17.01 -21.52 15.64
C MET A 163 -17.86 -22.80 15.59
#